data_5b5ca51a7c8a04053aeaf2ce0a10454f
#
_entry.id   5b5ca51a7c8a04053aeaf2ce0a10454f
#
_cell.length_a   1.000
_cell.length_b   1.000
_cell.length_c   1.000
_cell.angle_alpha   90.00
_cell.angle_beta   90.00
_cell.angle_gamma   90.00
#
_symmetry.space_group_name_H-M   'P 1'
#
loop_
_entity.id
_entity.type
_entity.pdbx_description
1 polymer ?
#
loop_
_entity_poly.entity_id
_entity_poly.type
_entity_poly.pdbx_seq_one_letter_code
_entity_poly.pdbx_strand_id
1 'polypeptide(L)'
;LASDLMARMQATHTQMALVIDEYGGTDGLVSLEDLVEMVVGDIEDEHDQEEALVTQSPDGSWVVDAKAEIDDVAALIGERFSADEHSEYVDTIGGMIFNALGRVPTRGEVVQPIPGFEFHVLDADPRRVKRVRIVESRKTTERARKSTKSDNE
;
A
#
# COMPACT_ATOMS: atom_id res chain seq x y z
N LEU A 1 -27.10 9.25 11.93
CA LEU A 1 -25.79 9.44 11.34
C LEU A 1 -24.71 8.81 12.25
N ALA A 2 -23.55 8.45 11.73
CA ALA A 2 -22.48 7.78 12.49
C ALA A 2 -22.03 8.62 13.72
N SER A 3 -21.93 9.93 13.56
CA SER A 3 -21.59 10.86 14.64
C SER A 3 -22.59 10.83 15.82
N ASP A 4 -23.87 10.69 15.52
CA ASP A 4 -24.92 10.64 16.56
C ASP A 4 -24.85 9.32 17.32
N LEU A 5 -24.60 8.21 16.63
CA LEU A 5 -24.39 6.90 17.23
C LEU A 5 -23.15 6.90 18.12
N MET A 6 -22.02 7.45 17.62
CA MET A 6 -20.79 7.59 18.39
C MET A 6 -21.02 8.39 19.69
N ALA A 7 -21.69 9.55 19.62
CA ALA A 7 -21.99 10.36 20.80
C ALA A 7 -22.86 9.61 21.83
N ARG A 8 -23.84 8.82 21.39
CA ARG A 8 -24.66 7.98 22.24
C ARG A 8 -23.88 6.84 22.90
N MET A 9 -23.03 6.16 22.11
CA MET A 9 -22.19 5.08 22.61
C MET A 9 -21.18 5.58 23.66
N GLN A 10 -20.60 6.77 23.46
CA GLN A 10 -19.73 7.42 24.44
C GLN A 10 -20.49 7.77 25.73
N ALA A 11 -21.67 8.38 25.60
CA ALA A 11 -22.48 8.77 26.75
C ALA A 11 -22.96 7.57 27.60
N THR A 12 -23.18 6.42 26.95
CA THR A 12 -23.65 5.19 27.62
C THR A 12 -22.51 4.22 27.94
N HIS A 13 -21.25 4.58 27.68
CA HIS A 13 -20.07 3.70 27.82
C HIS A 13 -20.20 2.37 27.09
N THR A 14 -20.89 2.37 25.94
CA THR A 14 -21.13 1.19 25.13
C THR A 14 -20.02 1.05 24.09
N GLN A 15 -19.37 -0.12 24.03
CA GLN A 15 -18.25 -0.36 23.14
C GLN A 15 -18.68 -0.93 21.76
N MET A 16 -19.83 -1.58 21.69
CA MET A 16 -20.36 -2.19 20.46
C MET A 16 -21.86 -1.98 20.34
N ALA A 17 -22.34 -1.87 19.08
CA ALA A 17 -23.77 -1.77 18.76
C ALA A 17 -24.12 -2.77 17.65
N LEU A 18 -25.35 -3.30 17.69
CA LEU A 18 -25.94 -4.07 16.62
C LEU A 18 -26.53 -3.12 15.57
N VAL A 19 -26.25 -3.39 14.33
CA VAL A 19 -26.89 -2.73 13.18
C VAL A 19 -28.07 -3.60 12.74
N ILE A 20 -29.26 -3.03 12.77
CA ILE A 20 -30.51 -3.69 12.40
C ILE A 20 -30.99 -3.08 11.08
N ASP A 21 -31.35 -3.95 10.12
CA ASP A 21 -31.92 -3.56 8.84
C ASP A 21 -33.40 -3.12 8.97
N GLU A 22 -33.97 -2.59 7.89
CA GLU A 22 -35.37 -2.11 7.84
C GLU A 22 -36.41 -3.22 7.99
N TYR A 23 -36.01 -4.47 7.93
CA TYR A 23 -36.87 -5.66 8.08
C TYR A 23 -36.78 -6.28 9.48
N GLY A 24 -35.95 -5.70 10.36
CA GLY A 24 -35.70 -6.20 11.72
C GLY A 24 -34.64 -7.30 11.82
N GLY A 25 -33.93 -7.56 10.72
CA GLY A 25 -32.79 -8.49 10.69
C GLY A 25 -31.50 -7.83 11.19
N THR A 26 -30.58 -8.64 11.69
CA THR A 26 -29.25 -8.17 12.08
C THR A 26 -28.36 -8.03 10.84
N ASP A 27 -27.99 -6.81 10.49
CA ASP A 27 -27.10 -6.51 9.37
C ASP A 27 -25.61 -6.62 9.76
N GLY A 28 -25.29 -6.36 11.01
CA GLY A 28 -23.92 -6.50 11.50
C GLY A 28 -23.68 -5.92 12.89
N LEU A 29 -22.41 -5.76 13.22
CA LEU A 29 -21.90 -5.13 14.42
C LEU A 29 -21.05 -3.92 14.05
N VAL A 30 -21.09 -2.89 14.86
CA VAL A 30 -20.19 -1.73 14.79
C VAL A 30 -19.58 -1.47 16.15
N SER A 31 -18.26 -1.30 16.19
CA SER A 31 -17.55 -0.91 17.41
C SER A 31 -17.45 0.60 17.54
N LEU A 32 -17.20 1.09 18.76
CA LEU A 32 -16.91 2.51 18.98
C LEU A 32 -15.63 2.92 18.23
N GLU A 33 -14.64 2.04 18.13
CA GLU A 33 -13.39 2.28 17.40
C GLU A 33 -13.64 2.45 15.91
N ASP A 34 -14.49 1.61 15.28
CA ASP A 34 -14.87 1.75 13.86
C ASP A 34 -15.57 3.08 13.60
N LEU A 35 -16.43 3.54 14.53
CA LEU A 35 -17.11 4.82 14.40
C LEU A 35 -16.15 6.01 14.57
N VAL A 36 -15.18 5.92 15.48
CA VAL A 36 -14.14 6.93 15.64
C VAL A 36 -13.31 7.01 14.37
N GLU A 37 -12.86 5.89 13.81
CA GLU A 37 -12.12 5.84 12.55
C GLU A 37 -12.94 6.43 11.39
N MET A 38 -14.24 6.14 11.32
CA MET A 38 -15.13 6.67 10.26
C MET A 38 -15.36 8.18 10.38
N VAL A 39 -15.47 8.71 11.60
CA VAL A 39 -15.79 10.15 11.85
C VAL A 39 -14.52 11.01 11.80
N VAL A 40 -13.41 10.50 12.33
CA VAL A 40 -12.13 11.22 12.40
C VAL A 40 -11.30 10.97 11.13
N GLY A 41 -11.64 9.90 10.38
CA GLY A 41 -10.81 9.35 9.33
C GLY A 41 -9.65 8.55 9.91
N ASP A 42 -8.84 7.95 9.06
CA ASP A 42 -7.53 7.48 9.48
C ASP A 42 -6.86 8.67 10.17
N ILE A 43 -6.60 8.56 11.48
CA ILE A 43 -5.73 9.52 12.15
C ILE A 43 -4.36 9.25 11.51
N GLU A 44 -4.05 10.03 10.48
CA GLU A 44 -2.67 10.16 10.03
C GLU A 44 -1.96 10.68 11.26
N ASP A 45 -1.09 9.86 11.83
CA ASP A 45 -0.20 10.30 12.90
C ASP A 45 0.50 11.56 12.37
N GLU A 46 0.41 12.68 13.08
CA GLU A 46 1.01 13.95 12.65
C GLU A 46 2.53 13.79 12.42
N HIS A 47 3.11 12.68 12.89
CA HIS A 47 4.47 12.24 12.59
C HIS A 47 4.65 11.60 11.19
N ASP A 48 3.57 11.14 10.52
CA ASP A 48 3.67 10.57 9.17
C ASP A 48 3.90 11.64 8.08
N GLN A 49 3.73 12.92 8.40
CA GLN A 49 3.92 14.02 7.43
C GLN A 49 5.38 14.44 7.23
N GLU A 50 6.32 14.04 8.10
CA GLU A 50 7.74 14.40 7.99
C GLU A 50 8.63 13.26 7.45
N GLU A 51 8.16 12.02 7.40
CA GLU A 51 8.91 10.94 6.77
C GLU A 51 8.77 11.04 5.24
N ALA A 52 9.89 11.18 4.55
CA ALA A 52 9.92 11.15 3.08
C ALA A 52 9.21 9.88 2.58
N LEU A 53 8.24 10.04 1.67
CA LEU A 53 7.50 8.91 1.08
C LEU A 53 8.42 7.89 0.39
N VAL A 54 9.61 8.32 0.00
CA VAL A 54 10.63 7.50 -0.66
C VAL A 54 11.99 7.81 -0.06
N THR A 55 12.68 6.79 0.43
CA THR A 55 14.02 6.90 1.01
C THR A 55 14.95 5.85 0.39
N GLN A 56 16.11 6.29 -0.11
CA GLN A 56 17.12 5.37 -0.59
C GLN A 56 17.96 4.83 0.57
N SER A 57 18.11 3.51 0.64
CA SER A 57 18.97 2.85 1.61
C SER A 57 20.42 2.79 1.12
N PRO A 58 21.43 2.68 2.03
CA PRO A 58 22.84 2.61 1.64
C PRO A 58 23.19 1.42 0.72
N ASP A 59 22.39 0.36 0.74
CA ASP A 59 22.55 -0.84 -0.11
C ASP A 59 22.00 -0.66 -1.54
N GLY A 60 21.47 0.53 -1.86
CA GLY A 60 20.87 0.86 -3.16
C GLY A 60 19.40 0.47 -3.29
N SER A 61 18.80 -0.15 -2.28
CA SER A 61 17.35 -0.39 -2.24
C SER A 61 16.58 0.89 -1.86
N TRP A 62 15.27 0.88 -2.11
CA TRP A 62 14.39 2.00 -1.81
C TRP A 62 13.33 1.57 -0.82
N VAL A 63 13.16 2.31 0.26
CA VAL A 63 12.03 2.16 1.19
C VAL A 63 10.97 3.17 0.78
N VAL A 64 9.79 2.67 0.46
CA VAL A 64 8.69 3.46 -0.13
C VAL A 64 7.43 3.27 0.68
N ASP A 65 6.78 4.38 1.03
CA ASP A 65 5.41 4.36 1.54
C ASP A 65 4.45 3.95 0.41
N ALA A 66 3.50 3.06 0.69
CA ALA A 66 2.57 2.57 -0.31
C ALA A 66 1.61 3.64 -0.85
N LYS A 67 1.50 4.79 -0.18
CA LYS A 67 0.75 5.96 -0.64
C LYS A 67 1.52 6.76 -1.71
N ALA A 68 2.83 6.53 -1.88
CA ALA A 68 3.63 7.23 -2.88
C ALA A 68 3.08 7.01 -4.28
N GLU A 69 3.06 8.07 -5.08
CA GLU A 69 2.66 7.99 -6.48
C GLU A 69 3.70 7.22 -7.30
N ILE A 70 3.23 6.41 -8.23
CA ILE A 70 4.09 5.57 -9.07
C ILE A 70 5.07 6.44 -9.87
N ASP A 71 4.60 7.57 -10.41
CA ASP A 71 5.41 8.48 -11.22
C ASP A 71 6.53 9.13 -10.41
N ASP A 72 6.27 9.50 -9.15
CA ASP A 72 7.28 10.06 -8.25
C ASP A 72 8.37 9.02 -7.93
N VAL A 73 7.96 7.78 -7.67
CA VAL A 73 8.90 6.68 -7.42
C VAL A 73 9.71 6.35 -8.67
N ALA A 74 9.07 6.34 -9.86
CA ALA A 74 9.72 6.11 -11.14
C ALA A 74 10.76 7.19 -11.45
N ALA A 75 10.47 8.46 -11.16
CA ALA A 75 11.40 9.56 -11.34
C ALA A 75 12.67 9.41 -10.48
N LEU A 76 12.57 8.82 -9.29
CA LEU A 76 13.69 8.60 -8.37
C LEU A 76 14.49 7.33 -8.69
N ILE A 77 13.83 6.23 -9.06
CA ILE A 77 14.48 4.94 -9.35
C ILE A 77 15.09 4.95 -10.76
N GLY A 78 14.45 5.63 -11.71
CA GLY A 78 14.92 5.79 -13.10
C GLY A 78 14.11 5.01 -14.13
N GLU A 79 14.51 5.11 -15.41
CA GLU A 79 13.78 4.63 -16.58
C GLU A 79 13.47 3.11 -16.58
N ARG A 80 14.20 2.32 -15.80
CA ARG A 80 13.95 0.88 -15.68
C ARG A 80 12.71 0.54 -14.86
N PHE A 81 12.27 1.49 -14.03
CA PHE A 81 11.02 1.38 -13.29
C PHE A 81 9.90 1.90 -14.20
N SER A 82 9.52 1.08 -15.19
CA SER A 82 8.48 1.45 -16.14
C SER A 82 7.12 0.98 -15.64
N ALA A 83 6.23 1.92 -15.50
CA ALA A 83 4.83 1.70 -15.12
C ALA A 83 3.90 1.55 -16.36
N ASP A 84 4.47 1.47 -17.56
CA ASP A 84 3.72 1.54 -18.85
C ASP A 84 2.67 0.43 -19.05
N GLU A 85 2.69 -0.62 -18.22
CA GLU A 85 1.71 -1.72 -18.28
C GLU A 85 0.64 -1.65 -17.19
N HIS A 86 0.62 -0.56 -16.41
CA HIS A 86 -0.33 -0.46 -15.30
C HIS A 86 -1.63 0.19 -15.78
N SER A 87 -2.72 -0.34 -15.23
CA SER A 87 -4.08 0.15 -15.48
C SER A 87 -4.15 1.67 -15.31
N GLU A 88 -4.79 2.37 -16.23
CA GLU A 88 -5.04 3.83 -16.20
C GLU A 88 -5.72 4.33 -14.91
N TYR A 89 -6.03 3.43 -13.98
CA TYR A 89 -6.72 3.70 -12.72
C TYR A 89 -5.88 3.46 -11.47
N VAL A 90 -4.56 3.25 -11.61
CA VAL A 90 -3.68 2.92 -10.49
C VAL A 90 -2.56 3.95 -10.40
N ASP A 91 -2.63 4.82 -9.39
CA ASP A 91 -1.71 5.94 -9.22
C ASP A 91 -0.66 5.68 -8.13
N THR A 92 -0.89 4.74 -7.20
CA THR A 92 -0.03 4.52 -6.04
C THR A 92 0.68 3.16 -6.05
N ILE A 93 1.80 3.08 -5.35
CA ILE A 93 2.56 1.82 -5.17
C ILE A 93 1.69 0.73 -4.53
N GLY A 94 0.91 1.08 -3.51
CA GLY A 94 -0.01 0.13 -2.87
C GLY A 94 -1.10 -0.37 -3.82
N GLY A 95 -1.66 0.53 -4.62
CA GLY A 95 -2.64 0.19 -5.66
C GLY A 95 -2.07 -0.74 -6.72
N MET A 96 -0.83 -0.50 -7.17
CA MET A 96 -0.12 -1.35 -8.12
C MET A 96 0.08 -2.77 -7.59
N ILE A 97 0.50 -2.92 -6.34
CA ILE A 97 0.69 -4.23 -5.70
C ILE A 97 -0.65 -4.96 -5.59
N PHE A 98 -1.69 -4.26 -5.13
CA PHE A 98 -3.04 -4.84 -5.02
C PHE A 98 -3.57 -5.29 -6.38
N ASN A 99 -3.42 -4.45 -7.41
CA ASN A 99 -3.86 -4.78 -8.78
C ASN A 99 -3.14 -6.01 -9.35
N ALA A 100 -1.83 -6.14 -9.09
CA ALA A 100 -1.03 -7.28 -9.55
C ALA A 100 -1.41 -8.60 -8.86
N LEU A 101 -1.78 -8.56 -7.57
CA LEU A 101 -2.08 -9.76 -6.77
C LEU A 101 -3.57 -10.09 -6.64
N GLY A 102 -4.45 -9.09 -6.82
CA GLY A 102 -5.88 -9.19 -6.52
C GLY A 102 -6.21 -9.31 -5.03
N ARG A 103 -5.23 -9.10 -4.15
CA ARG A 103 -5.35 -9.12 -2.69
C ARG A 103 -4.29 -8.26 -2.02
N VAL A 104 -4.45 -7.99 -0.73
CA VAL A 104 -3.39 -7.36 0.07
C VAL A 104 -2.37 -8.42 0.49
N PRO A 105 -1.07 -8.23 0.19
CA PRO A 105 -0.03 -9.14 0.67
C PRO A 105 0.21 -8.98 2.17
N THR A 106 0.79 -10.01 2.78
CA THR A 106 1.17 -10.00 4.19
C THR A 106 2.57 -9.44 4.39
N ARG A 107 2.87 -8.97 5.60
CA ARG A 107 4.22 -8.55 5.98
C ARG A 107 5.22 -9.69 5.76
N GLY A 108 6.37 -9.35 5.14
CA GLY A 108 7.41 -10.30 4.78
C GLY A 108 7.24 -10.98 3.43
N GLU A 109 6.10 -10.79 2.77
CA GLU A 109 5.87 -11.31 1.43
C GLU A 109 6.69 -10.52 0.39
N VAL A 110 7.18 -11.22 -0.64
CA VAL A 110 7.91 -10.63 -1.77
C VAL A 110 7.05 -10.75 -3.02
N VAL A 111 6.80 -9.63 -3.68
CA VAL A 111 5.98 -9.55 -4.88
C VAL A 111 6.76 -8.88 -6.02
N GLN A 112 6.42 -9.19 -7.26
CA GLN A 112 7.06 -8.62 -8.44
C GLN A 112 6.01 -8.00 -9.39
N PRO A 113 5.43 -6.85 -9.04
CA PRO A 113 4.43 -6.21 -9.89
C PRO A 113 5.04 -5.59 -11.15
N ILE A 114 6.34 -5.33 -11.15
CA ILE A 114 7.10 -4.80 -12.29
C ILE A 114 8.25 -5.75 -12.61
N PRO A 115 8.49 -6.09 -13.89
CA PRO A 115 9.66 -6.88 -14.29
C PRO A 115 10.97 -6.20 -13.88
N GLY A 116 11.87 -6.96 -13.25
CA GLY A 116 13.18 -6.47 -12.83
C GLY A 116 13.25 -5.86 -11.43
N PHE A 117 12.11 -5.75 -10.74
CA PHE A 117 12.05 -5.24 -9.38
C PHE A 117 11.30 -6.20 -8.44
N GLU A 118 11.83 -6.37 -7.25
CA GLU A 118 11.20 -7.10 -6.16
C GLU A 118 10.72 -6.12 -5.09
N PHE A 119 9.49 -6.31 -4.65
CA PHE A 119 8.84 -5.51 -3.62
C PHE A 119 8.70 -6.37 -2.36
N HIS A 120 9.49 -6.07 -1.36
CA HIS A 120 9.46 -6.73 -0.06
C HIS A 120 8.51 -5.97 0.85
N VAL A 121 7.41 -6.59 1.26
CA VAL A 121 6.41 -5.96 2.13
C VAL A 121 6.97 -5.83 3.54
N LEU A 122 7.27 -4.60 3.96
CA LEU A 122 7.80 -4.30 5.30
C LEU A 122 6.69 -4.15 6.33
N ASP A 123 5.57 -3.56 5.92
CA ASP A 123 4.40 -3.38 6.76
C ASP A 123 3.11 -3.40 5.94
N ALA A 124 2.09 -4.07 6.47
CA ALA A 124 0.76 -4.15 5.87
C ALA A 124 -0.28 -4.47 6.95
N ASP A 125 -1.51 -4.04 6.73
CA ASP A 125 -2.68 -4.46 7.49
C ASP A 125 -3.66 -5.24 6.57
N PRO A 126 -4.77 -5.81 7.08
CA PRO A 126 -5.70 -6.56 6.25
C PRO A 126 -6.36 -5.76 5.12
N ARG A 127 -6.32 -4.43 5.17
CA ARG A 127 -6.95 -3.54 4.21
C ARG A 127 -5.98 -3.00 3.16
N ARG A 128 -4.70 -2.77 3.52
CA ARG A 128 -3.71 -2.13 2.65
C ARG A 128 -2.26 -2.48 2.99
N VAL A 129 -1.40 -2.35 2.00
CA VAL A 129 0.05 -2.27 2.19
C VAL A 129 0.38 -0.88 2.72
N LYS A 130 1.31 -0.79 3.66
CA LYS A 130 1.76 0.48 4.25
C LYS A 130 3.15 0.88 3.78
N ARG A 131 4.08 -0.07 3.78
CA ARG A 131 5.49 0.21 3.44
C ARG A 131 6.13 -0.99 2.74
N VAL A 132 6.91 -0.70 1.72
CA VAL A 132 7.64 -1.72 0.94
C VAL A 132 9.10 -1.32 0.76
N ARG A 133 9.96 -2.33 0.59
CA ARG A 133 11.32 -2.15 0.10
C ARG A 133 11.37 -2.60 -1.35
N ILE A 134 11.80 -1.72 -2.24
CA ILE A 134 11.99 -2.01 -3.66
C ILE A 134 13.46 -2.32 -3.89
N VAL A 135 13.73 -3.48 -4.49
CA VAL A 135 15.06 -3.97 -4.80
C VAL A 135 15.13 -4.32 -6.29
N GLU A 136 16.19 -3.89 -6.98
CA GLU A 136 16.41 -4.32 -8.37
C GLU A 136 16.80 -5.80 -8.40
N SER A 137 16.07 -6.60 -9.18
CA SER A 137 16.32 -8.04 -9.30
C SER A 137 17.58 -8.30 -10.10
N ARG A 138 18.57 -8.97 -9.51
CA ARG A 138 19.87 -9.29 -10.13
C ARG A 138 19.77 -10.16 -11.39
N LYS A 139 18.65 -10.85 -11.62
CA LYS A 139 18.47 -11.72 -12.79
C LYS A 139 18.37 -10.97 -14.11
N THR A 140 17.94 -9.71 -14.10
CA THR A 140 17.78 -8.89 -15.30
C THR A 140 19.10 -8.27 -15.76
N THR A 141 20.00 -7.94 -14.80
CA THR A 141 21.29 -7.31 -15.11
C THR A 141 22.26 -8.26 -15.88
N GLU A 142 22.14 -9.56 -15.64
CA GLU A 142 22.99 -10.55 -16.31
C GLU A 142 22.56 -10.83 -17.76
N ARG A 143 21.27 -10.73 -18.07
CA ARG A 143 20.76 -10.86 -19.44
C ARG A 143 21.11 -9.63 -20.31
N ALA A 144 21.04 -8.43 -19.75
CA ALA A 144 21.41 -7.21 -20.47
C ALA A 144 22.92 -7.16 -20.79
N ARG A 145 23.78 -7.65 -19.87
CA ARG A 145 25.23 -7.74 -20.13
C ARG A 145 25.62 -8.79 -21.15
N LYS A 146 24.83 -9.87 -21.32
CA LYS A 146 25.08 -10.91 -22.33
C LYS A 146 24.62 -10.49 -23.72
N SER A 147 23.58 -9.67 -23.87
CA SER A 147 23.13 -9.19 -25.18
C SER A 147 24.08 -8.15 -25.79
N THR A 148 24.71 -7.32 -24.95
CA THR A 148 25.65 -6.28 -25.44
C THR A 148 27.01 -6.86 -25.84
N LYS A 149 27.32 -8.13 -25.44
CA LYS A 149 28.60 -8.78 -25.76
C LYS A 149 28.53 -9.64 -27.03
N SER A 150 27.33 -9.84 -27.58
CA SER A 150 27.11 -10.63 -28.78
C SER A 150 27.13 -9.83 -30.12
N ASP A 151 27.07 -8.50 -30.05
CA ASP A 151 27.03 -7.64 -31.24
C ASP A 151 28.39 -7.04 -31.62
N ASN A 152 29.48 -7.52 -31.04
CA ASN A 152 30.83 -6.98 -31.33
C ASN A 152 31.86 -8.07 -31.68
N GLU A 153 31.41 -9.16 -32.36
CA GLU A 153 32.28 -10.09 -33.05
C GLU A 153 31.89 -10.26 -34.54
#